data_dc4f68763de7127ab57b2da8c1d9d874
#
_entry.id   dc4f68763de7127ab57b2da8c1d9d874
#
_cell.length_a   1.000
_cell.length_b   1.000
_cell.length_c   1.000
_cell.angle_alpha   90.00
_cell.angle_beta   90.00
_cell.angle_gamma   90.00
#
_symmetry.space_group_name_H-M   'P 1'
#
loop_
_entity.id
_entity.type
_entity.pdbx_description
1 polymer ?
#
loop_
_entity_poly.entity_id
_entity_poly.type
_entity_poly.pdbx_seq_one_letter_code
_entity_poly.pdbx_strand_id
1 'polypeptide(L)'
;MLRYLKQSFVSFLFVSISLGSFASLSVGSQAPNFILSDQNNISHDLSDYKGSWVILYFYPKDDTPGCTTQACDFRDAVERIIASRSIVFGVSLDSVESHKRFAEKNNLQFSLLSDQGGSVSKAYDSLNNFISFKSSKRNTFIIDPEGKIAKIYLSVKPRKHSQMVLNDLNQLQN
;
A
#
# COMPACT_ATOMS: atom_id res chain seq x y z
N MET A 1 7.08 -70.29 33.05
CA MET A 1 6.87 -69.80 31.67
C MET A 1 6.27 -68.40 31.75
N LEU A 2 7.10 -67.32 31.72
CA LEU A 2 6.64 -65.94 31.77
C LEU A 2 6.68 -65.42 30.33
N ARG A 3 5.52 -65.05 29.80
CA ARG A 3 5.40 -64.37 28.49
C ARG A 3 5.51 -62.87 28.71
N TYR A 4 6.57 -62.22 28.21
CA TYR A 4 6.73 -60.81 28.15
C TYR A 4 5.85 -60.22 27.01
N LEU A 5 4.85 -59.40 27.35
CA LEU A 5 4.12 -58.57 26.40
C LEU A 5 4.95 -57.32 26.11
N LYS A 6 5.44 -57.21 24.87
CA LYS A 6 6.04 -55.95 24.34
C LYS A 6 4.90 -54.98 24.01
N GLN A 7 4.74 -53.92 24.80
CA GLN A 7 3.92 -52.77 24.43
C GLN A 7 4.72 -51.88 23.51
N SER A 8 4.30 -51.79 22.25
CA SER A 8 4.81 -50.81 21.29
C SER A 8 4.12 -49.48 21.52
N PHE A 9 4.88 -48.49 22.00
CA PHE A 9 4.46 -47.10 22.05
C PHE A 9 4.54 -46.48 20.64
N VAL A 10 3.40 -46.27 19.98
CA VAL A 10 3.32 -45.50 18.75
C VAL A 10 3.21 -44.03 19.15
N SER A 11 4.33 -43.31 19.01
CA SER A 11 4.38 -41.87 19.25
C SER A 11 3.74 -41.13 18.06
N PHE A 12 2.53 -40.60 18.25
CA PHE A 12 1.88 -39.75 17.29
C PHE A 12 2.52 -38.35 17.35
N LEU A 13 3.33 -38.04 16.33
CA LEU A 13 3.88 -36.72 16.16
C LEU A 13 2.77 -35.80 15.61
N PHE A 14 2.18 -34.97 16.47
CA PHE A 14 1.26 -33.91 16.03
C PHE A 14 2.06 -32.79 15.34
N VAL A 15 2.08 -32.80 14.01
CA VAL A 15 2.54 -31.65 13.22
C VAL A 15 1.44 -30.60 13.26
N SER A 16 1.62 -29.57 14.07
CA SER A 16 0.76 -28.38 14.06
C SER A 16 1.02 -27.58 12.79
N ILE A 17 0.17 -27.75 11.79
CA ILE A 17 0.17 -26.90 10.60
C ILE A 17 -0.47 -25.57 11.04
N SER A 18 0.36 -24.54 11.28
CA SER A 18 -0.11 -23.18 11.43
C SER A 18 -0.68 -22.72 10.08
N LEU A 19 -1.99 -22.75 9.91
CA LEU A 19 -2.63 -22.01 8.83
C LEU A 19 -2.38 -20.53 9.10
N GLY A 20 -1.46 -19.93 8.35
CA GLY A 20 -1.29 -18.49 8.32
C GLY A 20 -2.60 -17.85 7.89
N SER A 21 -3.32 -17.26 8.84
CA SER A 21 -4.52 -16.48 8.57
C SER A 21 -4.07 -15.26 7.78
N PHE A 22 -4.39 -15.21 6.49
CA PHE A 22 -4.31 -13.96 5.73
C PHE A 22 -5.39 -13.05 6.31
N ALA A 23 -5.00 -12.20 7.26
CA ALA A 23 -5.89 -11.18 7.77
C ALA A 23 -6.29 -10.27 6.60
N SER A 24 -7.60 -10.18 6.32
CA SER A 24 -8.10 -9.24 5.32
C SER A 24 -7.77 -7.82 5.77
N LEU A 25 -7.35 -6.97 4.83
CA LEU A 25 -7.11 -5.57 5.08
C LEU A 25 -8.39 -4.90 5.59
N SER A 26 -8.32 -4.34 6.79
CA SER A 26 -9.43 -3.63 7.44
C SER A 26 -8.91 -2.44 8.22
N VAL A 27 -9.77 -1.49 8.48
CA VAL A 27 -9.47 -0.38 9.40
C VAL A 27 -9.10 -0.96 10.76
N GLY A 28 -7.99 -0.45 11.34
CA GLY A 28 -7.39 -0.92 12.58
C GLY A 28 -6.37 -2.05 12.43
N SER A 29 -6.30 -2.73 11.25
CA SER A 29 -5.26 -3.73 11.00
C SER A 29 -3.90 -3.08 10.72
N GLN A 30 -2.81 -3.80 11.00
CA GLN A 30 -1.47 -3.37 10.63
C GLN A 30 -1.37 -3.24 9.11
N ALA A 31 -0.87 -2.11 8.60
CA ALA A 31 -0.60 -1.91 7.19
C ALA A 31 0.52 -2.85 6.74
N PRO A 32 0.37 -3.56 5.62
CA PRO A 32 1.45 -4.38 5.07
C PRO A 32 2.70 -3.54 4.81
N ASN A 33 3.84 -3.95 5.36
CA ASN A 33 5.10 -3.25 5.10
C ASN A 33 5.53 -3.41 3.65
N PHE A 34 6.27 -2.43 3.14
CA PHE A 34 6.87 -2.48 1.82
C PHE A 34 8.23 -1.81 1.80
N ILE A 35 9.07 -2.20 0.85
CA ILE A 35 10.29 -1.49 0.47
C ILE A 35 10.23 -1.30 -1.04
N LEU A 36 10.07 -0.05 -1.49
CA LEU A 36 9.95 0.30 -2.91
C LEU A 36 10.84 1.50 -3.24
N SER A 37 11.36 1.55 -4.47
CA SER A 37 12.09 2.70 -4.98
C SER A 37 11.14 3.75 -5.58
N ASP A 38 11.46 5.02 -5.38
CA ASP A 38 10.76 6.14 -6.01
C ASP A 38 11.37 6.52 -7.40
N GLN A 39 10.84 7.55 -8.02
CA GLN A 39 11.29 8.12 -9.30
C GLN A 39 12.74 8.60 -9.31
N ASN A 40 13.37 8.78 -8.16
CA ASN A 40 14.77 9.17 -8.00
C ASN A 40 15.66 8.00 -7.59
N ASN A 41 15.10 6.77 -7.64
CA ASN A 41 15.74 5.54 -7.18
C ASN A 41 16.10 5.55 -5.68
N ILE A 42 15.37 6.36 -4.88
CA ILE A 42 15.47 6.37 -3.43
C ILE A 42 14.54 5.29 -2.88
N SER A 43 15.08 4.42 -2.01
CA SER A 43 14.30 3.36 -1.36
C SER A 43 13.48 3.92 -0.21
N HIS A 44 12.22 3.55 -0.15
CA HIS A 44 11.27 3.90 0.91
C HIS A 44 10.77 2.62 1.60
N ASP A 45 11.04 2.48 2.89
CA ASP A 45 10.45 1.45 3.75
C ASP A 45 9.31 2.09 4.55
N LEU A 46 8.10 1.51 4.52
CA LEU A 46 6.97 2.04 5.27
C LEU A 46 7.28 2.16 6.77
N SER A 47 8.11 1.28 7.30
CA SER A 47 8.50 1.30 8.72
C SER A 47 9.26 2.56 9.14
N ASP A 48 9.92 3.26 8.20
CA ASP A 48 10.67 4.50 8.45
C ASP A 48 9.75 5.70 8.69
N TYR A 49 8.46 5.56 8.36
CA TYR A 49 7.44 6.63 8.48
C TYR A 49 6.59 6.52 9.74
N LYS A 50 6.98 5.65 10.71
CA LYS A 50 6.34 5.63 12.03
C LYS A 50 6.42 7.00 12.70
N GLY A 51 5.32 7.38 13.34
CA GLY A 51 5.16 8.73 13.91
C GLY A 51 4.57 9.76 12.95
N SER A 52 4.39 9.39 11.66
CA SER A 52 3.76 10.23 10.64
C SER A 52 2.54 9.56 10.06
N TRP A 53 1.59 10.36 9.61
CA TRP A 53 0.47 9.87 8.80
C TRP A 53 0.95 9.61 7.37
N VAL A 54 0.53 8.50 6.77
CA VAL A 54 0.88 8.15 5.39
C VAL A 54 -0.39 8.00 4.57
N ILE A 55 -0.45 8.73 3.45
CA ILE A 55 -1.45 8.60 2.40
C ILE A 55 -0.83 7.75 1.30
N LEU A 56 -1.29 6.52 1.15
CA LEU A 56 -0.80 5.57 0.14
C LEU A 56 -1.89 5.37 -0.91
N TYR A 57 -1.73 5.96 -2.10
CA TYR A 57 -2.70 5.78 -3.18
C TYR A 57 -2.15 4.92 -4.30
N PHE A 58 -2.93 3.91 -4.69
CA PHE A 58 -2.65 3.05 -5.84
C PHE A 58 -3.35 3.60 -7.08
N TYR A 59 -2.70 3.51 -8.24
CA TYR A 59 -3.26 3.96 -9.51
C TYR A 59 -2.82 3.04 -10.66
N PRO A 60 -3.63 2.92 -11.74
CA PRO A 60 -3.40 1.93 -12.80
C PRO A 60 -2.12 2.11 -13.58
N LYS A 61 -1.80 3.35 -14.04
CA LYS A 61 -0.68 3.59 -14.97
C LYS A 61 -0.36 5.07 -15.13
N ASP A 62 0.94 5.39 -15.23
CA ASP A 62 1.44 6.73 -15.59
C ASP A 62 0.84 7.22 -16.92
N ASP A 63 0.80 8.53 -17.09
CA ASP A 63 0.39 9.22 -18.31
C ASP A 63 -1.04 8.89 -18.82
N THR A 64 -1.87 8.21 -18.03
CA THR A 64 -3.29 8.06 -18.37
C THR A 64 -4.10 9.25 -17.84
N PRO A 65 -5.18 9.69 -18.54
CA PRO A 65 -5.90 10.92 -18.17
C PRO A 65 -6.40 10.93 -16.71
N GLY A 66 -6.95 9.83 -16.23
CA GLY A 66 -7.43 9.72 -14.85
C GLY A 66 -6.31 9.73 -13.81
N CYS A 67 -5.17 9.09 -14.10
CA CYS A 67 -4.03 9.07 -13.18
C CYS A 67 -3.34 10.44 -13.14
N THR A 68 -3.20 11.10 -14.28
CA THR A 68 -2.69 12.48 -14.34
C THR A 68 -3.58 13.43 -13.54
N THR A 69 -4.91 13.32 -13.71
CA THR A 69 -5.86 14.13 -12.92
C THR A 69 -5.68 13.91 -11.43
N GLN A 70 -5.53 12.66 -10.97
CA GLN A 70 -5.36 12.34 -9.56
C GLN A 70 -4.01 12.80 -9.00
N ALA A 71 -2.93 12.60 -9.76
CA ALA A 71 -1.60 13.04 -9.36
C ALA A 71 -1.53 14.57 -9.23
N CYS A 72 -2.10 15.32 -10.20
CA CYS A 72 -2.20 16.77 -10.13
C CYS A 72 -3.07 17.25 -8.96
N ASP A 73 -4.16 16.56 -8.65
CA ASP A 73 -5.03 16.87 -7.49
C ASP A 73 -4.25 16.73 -6.15
N PHE A 74 -3.40 15.70 -6.01
CA PHE A 74 -2.51 15.56 -4.86
C PHE A 74 -1.36 16.57 -4.87
N ARG A 75 -0.76 16.88 -6.04
CA ARG A 75 0.27 17.91 -6.18
C ARG A 75 -0.25 19.27 -5.66
N ASP A 76 -1.44 19.66 -6.08
CA ASP A 76 -2.04 20.94 -5.71
C ASP A 76 -2.44 20.99 -4.21
N ALA A 77 -2.47 19.85 -3.56
CA ALA A 77 -2.76 19.69 -2.13
C ALA A 77 -1.52 19.41 -1.26
N VAL A 78 -0.33 19.23 -1.85
CA VAL A 78 0.84 18.69 -1.16
C VAL A 78 1.28 19.53 0.04
N GLU A 79 1.24 20.86 -0.05
CA GLU A 79 1.58 21.74 1.07
C GLU A 79 0.64 21.56 2.27
N ARG A 80 -0.65 21.37 2.02
CA ARG A 80 -1.65 21.09 3.07
C ARG A 80 -1.45 19.71 3.68
N ILE A 81 -1.05 18.73 2.87
CA ILE A 81 -0.70 17.37 3.34
C ILE A 81 0.51 17.44 4.27
N ILE A 82 1.57 18.15 3.89
CA ILE A 82 2.76 18.35 4.72
C ILE A 82 2.42 19.11 6.01
N ALA A 83 1.62 20.16 5.92
CA ALA A 83 1.17 20.94 7.08
C ALA A 83 0.37 20.10 8.08
N SER A 84 -0.32 19.05 7.63
CA SER A 84 -1.01 18.07 8.48
C SER A 84 -0.10 16.94 8.99
N ARG A 85 1.24 17.10 8.94
CA ARG A 85 2.25 16.09 9.32
C ARG A 85 2.02 14.74 8.62
N SER A 86 1.67 14.79 7.36
CA SER A 86 1.36 13.62 6.54
C SER A 86 2.25 13.58 5.31
N ILE A 87 2.44 12.37 4.80
CA ILE A 87 3.22 12.09 3.61
C ILE A 87 2.29 11.42 2.60
N VAL A 88 2.43 11.74 1.31
CA VAL A 88 1.69 11.08 0.24
C VAL A 88 2.64 10.30 -0.65
N PHE A 89 2.26 9.06 -0.95
CA PHE A 89 2.91 8.17 -1.92
C PHE A 89 1.91 7.70 -2.96
N GLY A 90 2.30 7.80 -4.23
CA GLY A 90 1.60 7.11 -5.31
C GLY A 90 2.28 5.77 -5.61
N VAL A 91 1.50 4.73 -5.88
CA VAL A 91 2.03 3.39 -6.19
C VAL A 91 1.40 2.87 -7.48
N SER A 92 2.23 2.45 -8.42
CA SER A 92 1.79 1.70 -9.60
C SER A 92 2.83 0.64 -10.01
N LEU A 93 2.50 -0.14 -11.04
CA LEU A 93 3.41 -1.15 -11.60
C LEU A 93 4.41 -0.58 -12.60
N ASP A 94 4.38 0.74 -12.83
CA ASP A 94 5.30 1.40 -13.73
C ASP A 94 6.75 1.40 -13.19
N SER A 95 7.73 1.55 -14.08
CA SER A 95 9.14 1.57 -13.69
C SER A 95 9.56 2.92 -13.09
N VAL A 96 10.68 2.93 -12.39
CA VAL A 96 11.33 4.14 -11.86
C VAL A 96 11.49 5.21 -12.95
N GLU A 97 11.92 4.82 -14.16
CA GLU A 97 12.11 5.73 -15.29
C GLU A 97 10.79 6.28 -15.82
N SER A 98 9.70 5.48 -15.80
CA SER A 98 8.36 5.95 -16.15
C SER A 98 7.88 6.98 -15.13
N HIS A 99 7.99 6.67 -13.84
CA HIS A 99 7.64 7.57 -12.76
C HIS A 99 8.43 8.89 -12.83
N LYS A 100 9.72 8.83 -13.17
CA LYS A 100 10.55 10.03 -13.32
C LYS A 100 10.00 10.96 -14.39
N ARG A 101 9.75 10.42 -15.59
CA ARG A 101 9.16 11.22 -16.69
C ARG A 101 7.78 11.79 -16.32
N PHE A 102 6.94 10.97 -15.68
CA PHE A 102 5.60 11.37 -15.28
C PHE A 102 5.63 12.45 -14.20
N ALA A 103 6.51 12.32 -13.19
CA ALA A 103 6.69 13.31 -12.13
C ALA A 103 7.23 14.64 -12.67
N GLU A 104 8.26 14.61 -13.52
CA GLU A 104 8.84 15.79 -14.15
C GLU A 104 7.81 16.52 -15.02
N LYS A 105 7.11 15.79 -15.89
CA LYS A 105 6.08 16.34 -16.80
C LYS A 105 4.94 17.04 -16.06
N ASN A 106 4.56 16.55 -14.88
CA ASN A 106 3.44 17.07 -14.11
C ASN A 106 3.87 17.89 -12.88
N ASN A 107 5.17 18.15 -12.70
CA ASN A 107 5.73 18.86 -11.53
C ASN A 107 5.27 18.29 -10.20
N LEU A 108 5.35 16.96 -10.02
CA LEU A 108 4.96 16.30 -8.77
C LEU A 108 6.06 16.45 -7.73
N GLN A 109 5.72 16.96 -6.55
CA GLN A 109 6.65 17.17 -5.41
C GLN A 109 6.54 16.07 -4.35
N PHE A 110 6.04 14.90 -4.71
CA PHE A 110 5.94 13.74 -3.82
C PHE A 110 6.41 12.47 -4.54
N SER A 111 6.70 11.42 -3.79
CA SER A 111 7.26 10.19 -4.35
C SER A 111 6.21 9.29 -4.98
N LEU A 112 6.56 8.79 -6.18
CA LEU A 112 5.86 7.73 -6.88
C LEU A 112 6.68 6.44 -6.73
N LEU A 113 6.10 5.41 -6.15
CA LEU A 113 6.77 4.16 -5.79
C LEU A 113 6.52 3.08 -6.84
N SER A 114 7.61 2.48 -7.33
CA SER A 114 7.59 1.48 -8.39
C SER A 114 7.37 0.07 -7.82
N ASP A 115 6.18 -0.49 -8.00
CA ASP A 115 5.82 -1.87 -7.64
C ASP A 115 5.71 -2.76 -8.88
N GLN A 116 6.78 -2.86 -9.68
CA GLN A 116 6.80 -3.57 -10.98
C GLN A 116 6.32 -5.03 -10.88
N GLY A 117 6.61 -5.71 -9.77
CA GLY A 117 6.15 -7.07 -9.51
C GLY A 117 4.69 -7.18 -9.10
N GLY A 118 4.09 -6.08 -8.61
CA GLY A 118 2.73 -6.01 -8.09
C GLY A 118 2.57 -6.67 -6.72
N SER A 119 3.66 -6.89 -5.99
CA SER A 119 3.63 -7.56 -4.67
C SER A 119 2.95 -6.69 -3.62
N VAL A 120 3.26 -5.40 -3.61
CA VAL A 120 2.66 -4.44 -2.68
C VAL A 120 1.22 -4.16 -3.06
N SER A 121 0.92 -3.95 -4.35
CA SER A 121 -0.45 -3.83 -4.85
C SER A 121 -1.30 -5.05 -4.48
N LYS A 122 -0.73 -6.26 -4.51
CA LYS A 122 -1.41 -7.50 -4.06
C LYS A 122 -1.62 -7.50 -2.55
N ALA A 123 -0.62 -7.14 -1.74
CA ALA A 123 -0.71 -7.11 -0.29
C ALA A 123 -1.79 -6.13 0.21
N TYR A 124 -2.02 -5.04 -0.57
CA TYR A 124 -3.06 -4.05 -0.31
C TYR A 124 -4.38 -4.32 -1.05
N ASP A 125 -4.65 -5.53 -1.51
CA ASP A 125 -5.84 -5.89 -2.31
C ASP A 125 -6.11 -4.93 -3.47
N SER A 126 -5.07 -4.28 -3.94
CA SER A 126 -5.09 -3.23 -4.97
C SER A 126 -4.51 -3.69 -6.30
N LEU A 127 -4.31 -4.99 -6.52
CA LEU A 127 -3.86 -5.55 -7.79
C LEU A 127 -5.05 -5.99 -8.65
N ASN A 128 -5.10 -5.51 -9.90
CA ASN A 128 -5.85 -6.13 -10.98
C ASN A 128 -4.93 -7.13 -11.69
N ASN A 129 -5.30 -8.39 -11.68
CA ASN A 129 -4.54 -9.45 -12.33
C ASN A 129 -5.42 -10.11 -13.39
N PHE A 130 -5.36 -9.59 -14.62
CA PHE A 130 -6.02 -10.17 -15.79
C PHE A 130 -5.06 -11.11 -16.52
N ILE A 131 -5.60 -12.02 -17.31
CA ILE A 131 -4.80 -13.04 -18.03
C ILE A 131 -3.70 -12.41 -18.90
N SER A 132 -3.95 -11.23 -19.49
CA SER A 132 -3.06 -10.56 -20.44
C SER A 132 -2.33 -9.34 -19.90
N PHE A 133 -2.72 -8.79 -18.74
CA PHE A 133 -2.04 -7.62 -18.16
C PHE A 133 -2.31 -7.49 -16.67
N LYS A 134 -1.40 -6.78 -15.98
CA LYS A 134 -1.54 -6.39 -14.58
C LYS A 134 -1.58 -4.87 -14.46
N SER A 135 -2.32 -4.37 -13.50
CA SER A 135 -2.32 -2.95 -13.11
C SER A 135 -2.76 -2.81 -11.66
N SER A 136 -2.49 -1.68 -11.04
CA SER A 136 -3.09 -1.39 -9.75
C SER A 136 -4.53 -0.92 -9.91
N LYS A 137 -5.38 -1.26 -8.93
CA LYS A 137 -6.71 -0.65 -8.75
C LYS A 137 -6.51 0.79 -8.26
N ARG A 138 -7.56 1.60 -8.38
CA ARG A 138 -7.53 2.97 -7.82
C ARG A 138 -8.08 2.96 -6.39
N ASN A 139 -7.25 2.49 -5.45
CA ASN A 139 -7.55 2.45 -4.02
C ASN A 139 -6.62 3.39 -3.26
N THR A 140 -7.04 3.85 -2.09
CA THR A 140 -6.20 4.70 -1.23
C THR A 140 -6.37 4.29 0.22
N PHE A 141 -5.29 4.35 0.97
CA PHE A 141 -5.21 4.01 2.38
C PHE A 141 -4.64 5.20 3.14
N ILE A 142 -5.26 5.57 4.26
CA ILE A 142 -4.64 6.41 5.26
C ILE A 142 -4.09 5.49 6.33
N ILE A 143 -2.79 5.62 6.62
CA ILE A 143 -2.07 4.85 7.63
C ILE A 143 -1.71 5.81 8.76
N ASP A 144 -1.99 5.41 9.99
CA ASP A 144 -1.73 6.21 11.19
C ASP A 144 -0.25 6.15 11.63
N PRO A 145 0.17 6.98 12.60
CA PRO A 145 1.55 6.99 13.12
C PRO A 145 2.01 5.66 13.73
N GLU A 146 1.10 4.79 14.15
CA GLU A 146 1.38 3.45 14.67
C GLU A 146 1.55 2.41 13.55
N GLY A 147 1.34 2.82 12.29
CA GLY A 147 1.42 1.96 11.11
C GLY A 147 0.16 1.12 10.87
N LYS A 148 -0.97 1.51 11.44
CA LYS A 148 -2.27 0.85 11.22
C LYS A 148 -3.08 1.56 10.16
N ILE A 149 -3.91 0.82 9.45
CA ILE A 149 -4.85 1.37 8.48
C ILE A 149 -5.94 2.14 9.22
N ALA A 150 -5.96 3.45 9.08
CA ALA A 150 -6.98 4.32 9.67
C ALA A 150 -8.20 4.51 8.75
N LYS A 151 -8.01 4.48 7.44
CA LYS A 151 -9.08 4.60 6.44
C LYS A 151 -8.76 3.89 5.15
N ILE A 152 -9.79 3.37 4.49
CA ILE A 152 -9.70 2.70 3.18
C ILE A 152 -10.68 3.36 2.21
N TYR A 153 -10.20 3.68 1.01
CA TYR A 153 -11.03 4.14 -0.11
C TYR A 153 -10.85 3.16 -1.27
N LEU A 154 -11.94 2.61 -1.74
CA LEU A 154 -11.94 1.66 -2.86
C LEU A 154 -12.53 2.31 -4.12
N SER A 155 -11.96 1.98 -5.28
CA SER A 155 -12.44 2.44 -6.61
C SER A 155 -12.64 3.97 -6.70
N VAL A 156 -11.64 4.70 -6.27
CA VAL A 156 -11.67 6.17 -6.11
C VAL A 156 -11.87 6.87 -7.45
N LYS A 157 -12.68 7.93 -7.45
CA LYS A 157 -12.75 8.88 -8.57
C LYS A 157 -11.58 9.87 -8.49
N PRO A 158 -10.84 10.13 -9.60
CA PRO A 158 -9.62 10.94 -9.59
C PRO A 158 -9.80 12.38 -9.09
N ARG A 159 -10.89 13.04 -9.47
CA ARG A 159 -11.14 14.44 -9.16
C ARG A 159 -11.53 14.64 -7.70
N LYS A 160 -10.97 15.67 -7.04
CA LYS A 160 -11.25 16.08 -5.65
C LYS A 160 -10.93 14.99 -4.61
N HIS A 161 -10.09 14.02 -5.00
CA HIS A 161 -9.73 12.94 -4.10
C HIS A 161 -8.84 13.44 -2.95
N SER A 162 -7.89 14.31 -3.25
CA SER A 162 -7.02 14.94 -2.25
C SER A 162 -7.81 15.71 -1.19
N GLN A 163 -8.85 16.44 -1.61
CA GLN A 163 -9.72 17.18 -0.68
C GLN A 163 -10.50 16.25 0.24
N MET A 164 -11.01 15.12 -0.28
CA MET A 164 -11.71 14.11 0.52
C MET A 164 -10.75 13.50 1.55
N VAL A 165 -9.53 13.13 1.11
CA VAL A 165 -8.49 12.58 1.99
C VAL A 165 -8.10 13.57 3.08
N LEU A 166 -7.88 14.85 2.76
CA LEU A 166 -7.54 15.89 3.72
C LEU A 166 -8.65 16.12 4.76
N ASN A 167 -9.91 16.11 4.34
CA ASN A 167 -11.05 16.27 5.26
C ASN A 167 -11.10 15.11 6.28
N ASP A 168 -10.94 13.87 5.79
CA ASP A 168 -10.93 12.69 6.64
C ASP A 168 -9.70 12.66 7.55
N LEU A 169 -8.53 13.04 7.03
CA LEU A 169 -7.29 13.12 7.81
C LEU A 169 -7.43 14.10 8.98
N ASN A 170 -8.02 15.28 8.74
CA ASN A 170 -8.30 16.25 9.81
C ASN A 170 -9.24 15.68 10.89
N GLN A 171 -10.19 14.83 10.51
CA GLN A 171 -11.09 14.17 11.47
C GLN A 171 -10.38 13.06 12.26
N LEU A 172 -9.44 12.35 11.64
CA LEU A 172 -8.68 11.28 12.27
C LEU A 172 -7.61 11.79 13.24
N GLN A 173 -7.15 13.04 13.06
CA GLN A 173 -6.12 13.68 13.89
C GLN A 173 -6.68 14.43 15.10
N ASN A 174 -8.01 14.63 15.18
CA ASN A 174 -8.69 15.28 16.30
C ASN A 174 -9.34 14.27 17.24
#